data_ecb7111cf404f235f90642d4273d82bd
#
_entry.id   ecb7111cf404f235f90642d4273d82bd
#
_cell.length_a   1.000
_cell.length_b   1.000
_cell.length_c   1.000
_cell.angle_alpha   90.00
_cell.angle_beta   90.00
_cell.angle_gamma   90.00
#
_symmetry.space_group_name_H-M   'P 1'
#
loop_
_entity.id
_entity.type
_entity.pdbx_description
1 polymer ?
#
loop_
_entity_poly.entity_id
_entity_poly.type
_entity_poly.pdbx_seq_one_letter_code
_entity_poly.pdbx_strand_id
1 'polypeptide(L)'
;MINNAALFTASPTVEISTAEFDKLYAVNVFGTLFSIQAAAKQMIAQGHGGKIINMASQAGRRGEPYVAVYCSTKAAVISITQSTGLDLIKHGINVNAISPGVVEGEHWDHVDSLFAKWEGKALGQKKKEVAAGVPFGRFGKPDDLVGMAVFLASDDAEYVVAQTYNVDGGQWMS
;
A
#
# COMPACT_ATOMS: atom_id res chain seq x y z
N MET A 1 -12.82 -8.13 -2.92
CA MET A 1 -11.63 -8.66 -2.20
C MET A 1 -10.72 -7.49 -1.82
N ILE A 2 -10.04 -7.56 -0.64
CA ILE A 2 -9.07 -6.51 -0.24
C ILE A 2 -7.73 -7.19 0.05
N ASN A 3 -6.66 -6.77 -0.65
CA ASN A 3 -5.28 -7.20 -0.44
C ASN A 3 -4.61 -6.24 0.54
N ASN A 4 -4.68 -6.54 1.85
CA ASN A 4 -4.16 -5.69 2.91
C ASN A 4 -2.83 -6.19 3.51
N ALA A 5 -2.56 -7.49 3.44
CA ALA A 5 -1.36 -8.08 4.04
C ALA A 5 -0.08 -7.50 3.43
N ALA A 6 0.84 -7.03 4.26
CA ALA A 6 2.12 -6.52 3.84
C ALA A 6 3.18 -6.65 4.94
N LEU A 7 4.45 -6.71 4.53
CA LEU A 7 5.61 -6.60 5.40
C LEU A 7 6.34 -5.28 5.12
N PHE A 8 7.03 -4.80 6.14
CA PHE A 8 7.89 -3.63 6.08
C PHE A 8 9.29 -3.97 6.63
N THR A 9 10.32 -3.46 5.98
CA THR A 9 11.69 -3.44 6.51
C THR A 9 12.34 -2.11 6.18
N ALA A 10 13.40 -1.79 6.92
CA ALA A 10 14.26 -0.66 6.65
C ALA A 10 15.72 -1.08 6.89
N SER A 11 16.58 -0.88 5.89
CA SER A 11 17.99 -1.21 5.92
C SER A 11 18.79 -0.24 5.04
N PRO A 12 20.03 0.13 5.43
CA PRO A 12 20.95 0.83 4.52
C PRO A 12 21.08 0.04 3.21
N THR A 13 21.14 0.72 2.08
CA THR A 13 21.17 0.06 0.76
C THR A 13 22.29 -0.97 0.64
N VAL A 14 23.44 -0.70 1.27
CA VAL A 14 24.60 -1.59 1.25
C VAL A 14 24.49 -2.82 2.17
N GLU A 15 23.48 -2.85 3.04
CA GLU A 15 23.21 -3.94 3.99
C GLU A 15 21.98 -4.77 3.65
N ILE A 16 21.27 -4.42 2.57
CA ILE A 16 20.08 -5.17 2.13
C ILE A 16 20.50 -6.59 1.75
N SER A 17 19.91 -7.58 2.40
CA SER A 17 20.13 -8.99 2.09
C SER A 17 19.13 -9.50 1.03
N THR A 18 19.54 -10.53 0.27
CA THR A 18 18.63 -11.23 -0.65
C THR A 18 17.43 -11.83 0.09
N ALA A 19 17.64 -12.34 1.30
CA ALA A 19 16.57 -12.91 2.12
C ALA A 19 15.52 -11.87 2.52
N GLU A 20 15.95 -10.63 2.85
CA GLU A 20 15.02 -9.52 3.11
C GLU A 20 14.25 -9.15 1.85
N PHE A 21 14.92 -8.99 0.72
CA PHE A 21 14.31 -8.70 -0.57
C PHE A 21 13.27 -9.76 -0.94
N ASP A 22 13.66 -11.04 -0.93
CA ASP A 22 12.78 -12.16 -1.31
C ASP A 22 11.54 -12.23 -0.42
N LYS A 23 11.70 -12.04 0.90
CA LYS A 23 10.59 -12.07 1.85
C LYS A 23 9.58 -10.95 1.58
N LEU A 24 10.05 -9.72 1.34
CA LEU A 24 9.16 -8.60 1.04
C LEU A 24 8.43 -8.80 -0.29
N TYR A 25 9.14 -9.20 -1.33
CA TYR A 25 8.55 -9.45 -2.64
C TYR A 25 7.55 -10.62 -2.61
N ALA A 26 7.86 -11.69 -1.88
CA ALA A 26 6.96 -12.82 -1.73
C ALA A 26 5.60 -12.41 -1.12
N VAL A 27 5.61 -11.58 -0.07
CA VAL A 27 4.36 -11.15 0.58
C VAL A 27 3.71 -10.00 -0.19
N ASN A 28 4.45 -8.91 -0.43
CA ASN A 28 3.85 -7.66 -0.89
C ASN A 28 3.50 -7.68 -2.39
N VAL A 29 4.27 -8.39 -3.21
CA VAL A 29 4.12 -8.41 -4.68
C VAL A 29 3.49 -9.70 -5.15
N PHE A 30 4.16 -10.84 -4.89
CA PHE A 30 3.66 -12.15 -5.28
C PHE A 30 2.28 -12.43 -4.64
N GLY A 31 2.17 -12.23 -3.31
CA GLY A 31 0.91 -12.41 -2.59
C GLY A 31 -0.23 -11.58 -3.19
N THR A 32 0.01 -10.30 -3.49
CA THR A 32 -0.98 -9.42 -4.11
C THR A 32 -1.40 -9.93 -5.49
N LEU A 33 -0.44 -10.20 -6.39
CA LEU A 33 -0.74 -10.62 -7.76
C LEU A 33 -1.52 -11.94 -7.82
N PHE A 34 -1.07 -12.95 -7.08
CA PHE A 34 -1.73 -14.27 -7.13
C PHE A 34 -3.06 -14.32 -6.36
N SER A 35 -3.25 -13.45 -5.37
CA SER A 35 -4.57 -13.25 -4.77
C SER A 35 -5.55 -12.57 -5.73
N ILE A 36 -5.10 -11.56 -6.50
CA ILE A 36 -5.90 -10.96 -7.59
C ILE A 36 -6.28 -12.06 -8.60
N GLN A 37 -5.32 -12.88 -9.04
CA GLN A 37 -5.57 -13.94 -10.00
C GLN A 37 -6.63 -14.94 -9.49
N ALA A 38 -6.51 -15.38 -8.24
CA ALA A 38 -7.45 -16.34 -7.64
C ALA A 38 -8.86 -15.75 -7.53
N ALA A 39 -8.97 -14.50 -7.06
CA ALA A 39 -10.26 -13.81 -6.95
C ALA A 39 -10.88 -13.54 -8.32
N ALA A 40 -10.09 -13.09 -9.29
CA ALA A 40 -10.58 -12.83 -10.65
C ALA A 40 -11.11 -14.10 -11.32
N LYS A 41 -10.42 -15.25 -11.20
CA LYS A 41 -10.93 -16.53 -11.69
C LYS A 41 -12.30 -16.87 -11.11
N GLN A 42 -12.47 -16.68 -9.80
CA GLN A 42 -13.75 -16.93 -9.13
C GLN A 42 -14.84 -15.94 -9.58
N MET A 43 -14.54 -14.65 -9.67
CA MET A 43 -15.48 -13.61 -10.11
C MET A 43 -15.91 -13.82 -11.56
N ILE A 44 -14.99 -14.21 -12.45
CA ILE A 44 -15.31 -14.55 -13.85
C ILE A 44 -16.24 -15.77 -13.92
N ALA A 45 -15.96 -16.81 -13.14
CA ALA A 45 -16.81 -18.00 -13.11
C ALA A 45 -18.23 -17.72 -12.56
N GLN A 46 -18.36 -16.75 -11.64
CA GLN A 46 -19.65 -16.30 -11.09
C GLN A 46 -20.45 -15.43 -12.09
N GLY A 47 -19.79 -14.74 -13.02
CA GLY A 47 -20.41 -13.98 -14.10
C GLY A 47 -21.07 -12.65 -13.75
N HIS A 48 -20.85 -12.12 -12.54
CA HIS A 48 -21.47 -10.85 -12.10
C HIS A 48 -20.44 -9.77 -11.73
N GLY A 49 -19.17 -9.93 -12.18
CA GLY A 49 -18.12 -8.95 -11.91
C GLY A 49 -17.64 -8.95 -10.46
N GLY A 50 -17.06 -7.84 -10.03
CA GLY A 50 -16.58 -7.69 -8.66
C GLY A 50 -15.64 -6.52 -8.43
N LYS A 51 -15.22 -6.35 -7.18
CA LYS A 51 -14.32 -5.27 -6.76
C LYS A 51 -13.09 -5.87 -6.06
N ILE A 52 -11.91 -5.41 -6.47
CA ILE A 52 -10.62 -5.77 -5.87
C ILE A 52 -9.91 -4.47 -5.46
N ILE A 53 -9.48 -4.40 -4.21
CA ILE A 53 -8.80 -3.24 -3.64
C ILE A 53 -7.44 -3.68 -3.12
N ASN A 54 -6.38 -3.02 -3.59
CA ASN A 54 -5.01 -3.28 -3.16
C ASN A 54 -4.54 -2.17 -2.21
N MET A 55 -3.78 -2.54 -1.16
CA MET A 55 -3.16 -1.56 -0.29
C MET A 55 -1.75 -1.24 -0.80
N ALA A 56 -1.62 -0.11 -1.52
CA ALA A 56 -0.35 0.46 -1.90
C ALA A 56 0.29 1.25 -0.73
N SER A 57 0.93 2.35 -0.98
CA SER A 57 1.49 3.30 -0.02
C SER A 57 1.97 4.54 -0.75
N GLN A 58 2.02 5.69 -0.08
CA GLN A 58 2.78 6.86 -0.57
C GLN A 58 4.25 6.50 -0.89
N ALA A 59 4.82 5.53 -0.18
CA ALA A 59 6.16 4.99 -0.43
C ALA A 59 6.31 4.33 -1.82
N GLY A 60 5.21 3.94 -2.47
CA GLY A 60 5.22 3.48 -3.86
C GLY A 60 5.31 4.59 -4.90
N ARG A 61 5.19 5.85 -4.49
CA ARG A 61 5.21 7.03 -5.34
C ARG A 61 6.45 7.90 -5.15
N ARG A 62 7.18 7.68 -4.06
CA ARG A 62 8.41 8.40 -3.74
C ARG A 62 9.43 7.48 -3.08
N GLY A 63 10.72 7.82 -3.21
CA GLY A 63 11.80 7.16 -2.48
C GLY A 63 11.94 7.73 -1.07
N GLU A 64 12.37 6.87 -0.15
CA GLU A 64 12.79 7.25 1.20
C GLU A 64 14.10 6.54 1.56
N PRO A 65 15.03 7.18 2.31
CA PRO A 65 16.21 6.51 2.80
C PRO A 65 15.86 5.24 3.60
N TYR A 66 16.69 4.21 3.49
CA TYR A 66 16.58 2.91 4.18
C TYR A 66 15.42 2.00 3.74
N VAL A 67 14.47 2.46 2.95
CA VAL A 67 13.26 1.68 2.61
C VAL A 67 13.17 1.32 1.11
N ALA A 68 14.31 1.19 0.44
CA ALA A 68 14.37 0.94 -1.01
C ALA A 68 13.54 -0.29 -1.44
N VAL A 69 13.67 -1.41 -0.72
CA VAL A 69 12.93 -2.64 -1.05
C VAL A 69 11.43 -2.45 -0.83
N TYR A 70 11.04 -1.87 0.31
CA TYR A 70 9.61 -1.63 0.59
C TYR A 70 8.99 -0.67 -0.44
N CYS A 71 9.65 0.45 -0.74
CA CYS A 71 9.20 1.41 -1.76
C CYS A 71 8.99 0.71 -3.11
N SER A 72 9.94 -0.12 -3.54
CA SER A 72 9.86 -0.86 -4.81
C SER A 72 8.68 -1.85 -4.82
N THR A 73 8.40 -2.54 -3.70
CA THR A 73 7.22 -3.44 -3.63
C THR A 73 5.92 -2.66 -3.74
N LYS A 74 5.82 -1.47 -3.14
CA LYS A 74 4.61 -0.64 -3.20
C LYS A 74 4.43 0.03 -4.58
N ALA A 75 5.51 0.39 -5.26
CA ALA A 75 5.47 0.79 -6.66
C ALA A 75 5.00 -0.36 -7.57
N ALA A 76 5.46 -1.59 -7.32
CA ALA A 76 4.99 -2.78 -8.03
C ALA A 76 3.49 -3.01 -7.81
N VAL A 77 2.96 -2.83 -6.59
CA VAL A 77 1.50 -2.93 -6.31
C VAL A 77 0.70 -1.91 -7.10
N ILE A 78 1.19 -0.67 -7.24
CA ILE A 78 0.55 0.36 -8.09
C ILE A 78 0.50 -0.10 -9.54
N SER A 79 1.63 -0.56 -10.09
CA SER A 79 1.72 -1.04 -11.48
C SER A 79 0.85 -2.27 -11.73
N ILE A 80 0.84 -3.23 -10.80
CA ILE A 80 -0.04 -4.42 -10.85
C ILE A 80 -1.51 -3.99 -10.85
N THR A 81 -1.90 -3.03 -10.00
CA THR A 81 -3.26 -2.50 -9.96
C THR A 81 -3.68 -1.92 -11.31
N GLN A 82 -2.82 -1.11 -11.92
CA GLN A 82 -3.09 -0.52 -13.23
C GLN A 82 -3.26 -1.57 -14.31
N SER A 83 -2.32 -2.49 -14.42
CA SER A 83 -2.32 -3.52 -15.47
C SER A 83 -3.49 -4.50 -15.32
N THR A 84 -3.73 -4.99 -14.10
CA THR A 84 -4.83 -5.94 -13.86
C THR A 84 -6.20 -5.27 -13.93
N GLY A 85 -6.32 -3.99 -13.54
CA GLY A 85 -7.54 -3.22 -13.68
C GLY A 85 -7.97 -3.07 -15.15
N LEU A 86 -7.02 -2.74 -16.03
CA LEU A 86 -7.28 -2.64 -17.46
C LEU A 86 -7.60 -3.99 -18.10
N ASP A 87 -6.98 -5.07 -17.66
CA ASP A 87 -7.25 -6.40 -18.22
C ASP A 87 -8.58 -6.98 -17.76
N LEU A 88 -8.97 -6.75 -16.48
CA LEU A 88 -10.11 -7.40 -15.87
C LEU A 88 -11.43 -6.65 -16.03
N ILE A 89 -11.41 -5.38 -16.42
CA ILE A 89 -12.64 -4.58 -16.57
C ILE A 89 -13.61 -5.13 -17.63
N LYS A 90 -13.11 -5.80 -18.66
CA LYS A 90 -13.94 -6.51 -19.66
C LYS A 90 -14.82 -7.62 -19.04
N HIS A 91 -14.51 -8.06 -17.82
CA HIS A 91 -15.30 -9.01 -17.04
C HIS A 91 -16.15 -8.33 -15.95
N GLY A 92 -16.26 -6.99 -15.95
CA GLY A 92 -16.95 -6.23 -14.91
C GLY A 92 -16.21 -6.21 -13.57
N ILE A 93 -14.90 -6.50 -13.56
CA ILE A 93 -14.10 -6.52 -12.33
C ILE A 93 -13.28 -5.24 -12.24
N ASN A 94 -13.60 -4.38 -11.28
CA ASN A 94 -12.79 -3.19 -10.97
C ASN A 94 -11.62 -3.57 -10.06
N VAL A 95 -10.41 -3.17 -10.44
CA VAL A 95 -9.22 -3.29 -9.60
C VAL A 95 -8.67 -1.90 -9.36
N ASN A 96 -8.64 -1.49 -8.09
CA ASN A 96 -8.15 -0.19 -7.66
C ASN A 96 -7.25 -0.33 -6.43
N ALA A 97 -6.58 0.73 -6.03
CA ALA A 97 -5.74 0.73 -4.85
C ALA A 97 -6.00 1.97 -3.96
N ILE A 98 -5.70 1.81 -2.69
CA ILE A 98 -5.55 2.90 -1.73
C ILE A 98 -4.06 3.04 -1.43
N SER A 99 -3.57 4.28 -1.41
CA SER A 99 -2.20 4.66 -1.07
C SER A 99 -2.23 5.45 0.25
N PRO A 100 -2.16 4.76 1.40
CA PRO A 100 -2.12 5.45 2.68
C PRO A 100 -0.84 6.26 2.85
N GLY A 101 -0.95 7.35 3.61
CA GLY A 101 0.18 7.99 4.23
C GLY A 101 0.62 7.27 5.49
N VAL A 102 1.01 8.02 6.50
CA VAL A 102 1.39 7.49 7.81
C VAL A 102 0.14 7.28 8.67
N VAL A 103 -0.08 6.04 9.12
CA VAL A 103 -1.28 5.63 9.89
C VAL A 103 -0.85 5.08 11.24
N GLU A 104 -1.51 5.49 12.32
CA GLU A 104 -1.26 4.99 13.68
C GLU A 104 -1.46 3.48 13.78
N GLY A 105 -0.70 2.82 14.64
CA GLY A 105 -0.78 1.41 14.96
C GLY A 105 0.58 0.77 15.24
N GLU A 106 0.58 -0.49 15.64
CA GLU A 106 1.78 -1.28 15.97
C GLU A 106 2.81 -1.28 14.83
N HIS A 107 2.34 -1.20 13.58
CA HIS A 107 3.21 -1.09 12.42
C HIS A 107 4.17 0.11 12.53
N TRP A 108 3.66 1.29 12.92
CA TRP A 108 4.48 2.49 13.05
C TRP A 108 5.41 2.47 14.25
N ASP A 109 5.09 1.74 15.30
CA ASP A 109 6.01 1.54 16.42
C ASP A 109 7.20 0.69 15.98
N HIS A 110 6.97 -0.33 15.14
CA HIS A 110 8.05 -1.08 14.50
C HIS A 110 8.87 -0.22 13.53
N VAL A 111 8.23 0.57 12.67
CA VAL A 111 8.88 1.50 11.74
C VAL A 111 9.77 2.48 12.49
N ASP A 112 9.26 3.12 13.55
CA ASP A 112 10.02 4.05 14.39
C ASP A 112 11.27 3.40 14.99
N SER A 113 11.16 2.15 15.46
CA SER A 113 12.29 1.40 16.01
C SER A 113 13.41 1.15 14.98
N LEU A 114 13.05 0.85 13.74
CA LEU A 114 14.01 0.66 12.67
C LEU A 114 14.72 1.96 12.30
N PHE A 115 13.97 3.05 12.16
CA PHE A 115 14.58 4.37 11.90
C PHE A 115 15.41 4.87 13.07
N ALA A 116 14.98 4.66 14.33
CA ALA A 116 15.78 4.99 15.51
C ALA A 116 17.14 4.30 15.46
N LYS A 117 17.18 3.01 15.09
CA LYS A 117 18.41 2.24 14.91
C LYS A 117 19.34 2.86 13.87
N TRP A 118 18.83 3.17 12.69
CA TRP A 118 19.65 3.58 11.55
C TRP A 118 19.99 5.09 11.55
N GLU A 119 19.12 5.93 12.11
CA GLU A 119 19.34 7.37 12.21
C GLU A 119 19.98 7.77 13.56
N GLY A 120 20.18 6.85 14.49
CA GLY A 120 20.75 7.12 15.81
C GLY A 120 19.84 7.99 16.69
N LYS A 121 18.52 7.88 16.51
CA LYS A 121 17.52 8.69 17.22
C LYS A 121 16.94 7.95 18.42
N ALA A 122 16.37 8.70 19.36
CA ALA A 122 15.56 8.11 20.42
C ALA A 122 14.26 7.52 19.86
N LEU A 123 13.77 6.44 20.50
CA LEU A 123 12.46 5.88 20.17
C LEU A 123 11.36 6.94 20.28
N GLY A 124 10.44 6.96 19.34
CA GLY A 124 9.34 7.93 19.23
C GLY A 124 9.75 9.27 18.60
N GLN A 125 11.04 9.54 18.40
CA GLN A 125 11.48 10.80 17.78
C GLN A 125 11.11 10.86 16.30
N LYS A 126 11.38 9.80 15.53
CA LYS A 126 11.01 9.74 14.10
C LYS A 126 9.51 9.87 13.91
N LYS A 127 8.72 9.18 14.73
CA LYS A 127 7.25 9.27 14.70
C LYS A 127 6.76 10.71 14.90
N LYS A 128 7.35 11.47 15.84
CA LYS A 128 7.04 12.89 16.06
C LYS A 128 7.42 13.77 14.87
N GLU A 129 8.63 13.56 14.32
CA GLU A 129 9.10 14.33 13.16
C GLU A 129 8.20 14.11 11.93
N VAL A 130 7.83 12.86 11.68
CA VAL A 130 6.95 12.51 10.56
C VAL A 130 5.53 13.06 10.78
N ALA A 131 5.00 12.99 12.01
CA ALA A 131 3.70 13.58 12.35
C ALA A 131 3.66 15.08 12.10
N ALA A 132 4.72 15.80 12.46
CA ALA A 132 4.84 17.24 12.22
C ALA A 132 4.87 17.62 10.73
N GLY A 133 5.28 16.68 9.86
CA GLY A 133 5.31 16.87 8.41
C GLY A 133 3.98 16.52 7.70
N VAL A 134 2.96 16.04 8.41
CA VAL A 134 1.64 15.77 7.81
C VAL A 134 0.83 17.07 7.74
N PRO A 135 0.45 17.56 6.54
CA PRO A 135 -0.31 18.82 6.42
C PRO A 135 -1.62 18.83 7.21
N PHE A 136 -2.29 17.67 7.35
CA PHE A 136 -3.50 17.52 8.16
C PHE A 136 -3.26 17.72 9.68
N GLY A 137 -2.01 17.75 10.13
CA GLY A 137 -1.62 18.02 11.53
C GLY A 137 -1.58 16.78 12.44
N ARG A 138 -1.79 15.56 11.92
CA ARG A 138 -1.70 14.31 12.67
C ARG A 138 -1.42 13.11 11.78
N PHE A 139 -1.05 11.98 12.37
CA PHE A 139 -1.14 10.70 11.70
C PHE A 139 -2.58 10.37 11.31
N GLY A 140 -2.75 9.65 10.22
CA GLY A 140 -4.02 8.99 9.89
C GLY A 140 -4.36 7.95 10.95
N LYS A 141 -5.65 7.66 11.07
CA LYS A 141 -6.18 6.53 11.85
C LYS A 141 -6.69 5.47 10.88
N PRO A 142 -6.80 4.19 11.28
CA PRO A 142 -7.40 3.16 10.43
C PRO A 142 -8.77 3.60 9.87
N ASP A 143 -9.60 4.27 10.67
CA ASP A 143 -10.92 4.76 10.26
C ASP A 143 -10.87 5.80 9.13
N ASP A 144 -9.78 6.56 9.00
CA ASP A 144 -9.61 7.53 7.90
C ASP A 144 -9.55 6.83 6.52
N LEU A 145 -9.20 5.54 6.48
CA LEU A 145 -9.11 4.75 5.25
C LEU A 145 -10.43 4.05 4.88
N VAL A 146 -11.30 3.81 5.88
CA VAL A 146 -12.52 3.01 5.72
C VAL A 146 -13.45 3.60 4.68
N GLY A 147 -13.65 4.92 4.69
CA GLY A 147 -14.53 5.60 3.72
C GLY A 147 -14.11 5.36 2.27
N MET A 148 -12.82 5.43 1.97
CA MET A 148 -12.31 5.14 0.62
C MET A 148 -12.46 3.66 0.27
N ALA A 149 -12.22 2.76 1.21
CA ALA A 149 -12.38 1.32 0.98
C ALA A 149 -13.85 0.96 0.71
N VAL A 150 -14.79 1.53 1.46
CA VAL A 150 -16.24 1.34 1.23
C VAL A 150 -16.66 1.90 -0.12
N PHE A 151 -16.22 3.12 -0.47
CA PHE A 151 -16.51 3.71 -1.79
C PHE A 151 -16.02 2.80 -2.92
N LEU A 152 -14.76 2.37 -2.88
CA LEU A 152 -14.19 1.50 -3.92
C LEU A 152 -14.81 0.10 -3.98
N ALA A 153 -15.45 -0.35 -2.90
CA ALA A 153 -16.16 -1.62 -2.84
C ALA A 153 -17.63 -1.52 -3.32
N SER A 154 -18.17 -0.31 -3.43
CA SER A 154 -19.57 -0.04 -3.80
C SER A 154 -19.76 0.15 -5.31
N ASP A 155 -21.02 0.23 -5.73
CA ASP A 155 -21.40 0.54 -7.11
C ASP A 155 -21.11 2.01 -7.47
N ASP A 156 -20.99 2.92 -6.48
CA ASP A 156 -20.61 4.31 -6.72
C ASP A 156 -19.23 4.43 -7.39
N ALA A 157 -18.39 3.40 -7.25
CA ALA A 157 -17.08 3.31 -7.90
C ALA A 157 -17.09 2.49 -9.21
N GLU A 158 -18.25 2.30 -9.85
CA GLU A 158 -18.35 1.49 -11.07
C GLU A 158 -17.44 2.00 -12.19
N TYR A 159 -17.37 3.33 -12.37
CA TYR A 159 -16.54 3.97 -13.41
C TYR A 159 -15.09 4.24 -12.96
N VAL A 160 -14.70 3.76 -11.77
CA VAL A 160 -13.35 3.90 -11.24
C VAL A 160 -12.55 2.64 -11.56
N VAL A 161 -11.58 2.73 -12.45
CA VAL A 161 -10.81 1.60 -12.97
C VAL A 161 -9.32 1.88 -12.93
N ALA A 162 -8.53 0.96 -12.39
CA ALA A 162 -7.06 1.00 -12.40
C ALA A 162 -6.46 2.23 -11.68
N GLN A 163 -7.19 2.80 -10.73
CA GLN A 163 -6.75 3.99 -10.00
C GLN A 163 -6.11 3.64 -8.67
N THR A 164 -5.22 4.54 -8.22
CA THR A 164 -4.63 4.48 -6.87
C THR A 164 -4.88 5.82 -6.18
N TYR A 165 -5.67 5.81 -5.12
CA TYR A 165 -6.07 7.01 -4.40
C TYR A 165 -5.23 7.23 -3.16
N ASN A 166 -4.67 8.43 -3.01
CA ASN A 166 -3.99 8.83 -1.78
C ASN A 166 -5.02 9.10 -0.67
N VAL A 167 -4.76 8.54 0.52
CA VAL A 167 -5.44 8.86 1.77
C VAL A 167 -4.33 9.11 2.80
N ASP A 168 -3.74 10.29 2.78
CA ASP A 168 -2.43 10.54 3.40
C ASP A 168 -2.34 11.89 4.14
N GLY A 169 -3.47 12.58 4.33
CA GLY A 169 -3.49 13.87 5.02
C GLY A 169 -2.77 14.98 4.26
N GLY A 170 -2.57 14.83 2.94
CA GLY A 170 -1.90 15.80 2.09
C GLY A 170 -0.37 15.64 2.03
N GLN A 171 0.17 14.53 2.52
CA GLN A 171 1.63 14.30 2.51
C GLN A 171 2.21 14.16 1.12
N TRP A 172 1.44 13.66 0.15
CA TRP A 172 1.91 13.45 -1.20
C TRP A 172 0.84 13.76 -2.24
N MET A 173 1.20 14.59 -3.21
CA MET A 173 0.32 14.98 -4.32
C MET A 173 0.88 14.37 -5.62
N SER A 174 0.26 13.32 -6.13
CA SER A 174 0.63 12.70 -7.40
C SER A 174 -0.56 12.01 -8.01
#